data_0844b1b710a6ee30918074e7ecd79be6
#
_entry.id   0844b1b710a6ee30918074e7ecd79be6
#
_cell.length_a   1.000
_cell.length_b   1.000
_cell.length_c   1.000
_cell.angle_alpha   90.00
_cell.angle_beta   90.00
_cell.angle_gamma   90.00
#
_symmetry.space_group_name_H-M   'P 1'
#
loop_
_entity.id
_entity.type
_entity.pdbx_description
1 polymer ?
#
loop_
_entity_poly.entity_id
_entity_poly.type
_entity_poly.pdbx_seq_one_letter_code
_entity_poly.pdbx_strand_id
1 'polypeptide(L)'
;QSNTAFIYNDQYFFKFYRKLEKEINPDLEVVRFLTENTTFQNSPKYAGSVEYKDLKGDVMVFGLLQQRVENQGDAWVMATDSVGRFYERIITSSKKEKLPKLVNKASIRFEDAPEVIQEFIGRGFYERIVRLGQRTAEMHLALQSTSSDPAFINEKFNANYQRSLYSSLRKLVRDRFGLLESTITKLDGPTQEYARKVLDMEPLILECFSEVYQVKINSLKTRIHGDYHLGQVLFTGKDFVIIDFEGEPGFSFSERRLKKSPLKDVAGMMRSIHYAAFGKILLNENYRDRDLGFLESWADQWQHYVSRFYLGAYMDRMGMGEELSLEDEVLIRTFLLEKAVYELGYELNARPDWVNIPLRGIDYLMTRYIQEKESRKKK
;
A
#
# COMPACT_ATOMS: atom_id res chain seq x y z
N GLN A 1 -17.62 -2.68 -9.28
CA GLN A 1 -17.61 -3.50 -8.03
C GLN A 1 -17.57 -4.97 -8.40
N SER A 2 -16.66 -5.71 -7.77
CA SER A 2 -16.48 -7.16 -7.98
C SER A 2 -17.60 -7.99 -7.34
N ASN A 3 -18.27 -7.46 -6.32
CA ASN A 3 -19.26 -8.16 -5.49
C ASN A 3 -20.57 -7.39 -5.36
N THR A 4 -21.64 -8.07 -4.93
CA THR A 4 -22.90 -7.45 -4.51
C THR A 4 -22.99 -7.54 -3.00
N ALA A 5 -23.38 -6.44 -2.33
CA ALA A 5 -23.45 -6.38 -0.88
C ALA A 5 -24.89 -6.10 -0.42
N PHE A 6 -25.25 -6.72 0.71
CA PHE A 6 -26.53 -6.53 1.39
C PHE A 6 -26.31 -6.26 2.87
N ILE A 7 -27.12 -5.37 3.45
CA ILE A 7 -27.12 -5.09 4.88
C ILE A 7 -28.40 -5.69 5.49
N TYR A 8 -28.24 -6.46 6.56
CA TYR A 8 -29.35 -7.08 7.30
C TYR A 8 -29.45 -6.50 8.70
N ASN A 9 -30.63 -5.95 9.02
CA ASN A 9 -30.99 -5.38 10.33
C ASN A 9 -29.94 -4.43 10.91
N ASP A 10 -29.22 -3.71 10.06
CA ASP A 10 -28.10 -2.85 10.46
C ASP A 10 -27.00 -3.53 11.29
N GLN A 11 -27.03 -4.86 11.41
CA GLN A 11 -26.09 -5.65 12.21
C GLN A 11 -25.11 -6.45 11.37
N TYR A 12 -25.52 -6.89 10.19
CA TYR A 12 -24.73 -7.78 9.35
C TYR A 12 -24.54 -7.22 7.96
N PHE A 13 -23.38 -7.50 7.38
CA PHE A 13 -23.02 -7.21 6.01
C PHE A 13 -22.80 -8.53 5.28
N PHE A 14 -23.59 -8.80 4.25
CA PHE A 14 -23.45 -9.99 3.42
C PHE A 14 -22.83 -9.61 2.08
N LYS A 15 -21.68 -10.19 1.78
CA LYS A 15 -20.96 -10.04 0.52
C LYS A 15 -21.27 -11.25 -0.36
N PHE A 16 -21.92 -11.02 -1.50
CA PHE A 16 -22.21 -12.05 -2.51
C PHE A 16 -21.16 -11.96 -3.61
N TYR A 17 -20.36 -13.03 -3.78
CA TYR A 17 -19.28 -13.07 -4.75
C TYR A 17 -19.81 -13.35 -6.16
N ARG A 18 -19.42 -12.52 -7.14
CA ARG A 18 -19.77 -12.71 -8.55
C ARG A 18 -18.76 -13.57 -9.28
N LYS A 19 -17.49 -13.57 -8.83
CA LYS A 19 -16.44 -14.45 -9.35
C LYS A 19 -16.37 -15.67 -8.44
N LEU A 20 -16.62 -16.85 -9.02
CA LEU A 20 -16.60 -18.12 -8.30
C LEU A 20 -15.45 -18.96 -8.83
N GLU A 21 -14.64 -19.52 -7.96
CA GLU A 21 -13.59 -20.49 -8.25
C GLU A 21 -13.81 -21.74 -7.38
N LYS A 22 -13.35 -22.91 -7.86
CA LYS A 22 -13.41 -24.17 -7.10
C LYS A 22 -12.31 -24.24 -6.04
N GLU A 23 -12.20 -23.18 -5.25
CA GLU A 23 -11.24 -23.02 -4.18
C GLU A 23 -11.86 -22.16 -3.06
N ILE A 24 -11.25 -22.22 -1.88
CA ILE A 24 -11.68 -21.37 -0.75
C ILE A 24 -11.38 -19.90 -1.12
N ASN A 25 -12.41 -19.06 -1.00
CA ASN A 25 -12.26 -17.62 -1.20
C ASN A 25 -11.32 -17.05 -0.12
N PRO A 26 -10.27 -16.29 -0.51
CA PRO A 26 -9.31 -15.71 0.43
C PRO A 26 -9.93 -14.83 1.52
N ASP A 27 -10.98 -14.05 1.18
CA ASP A 27 -11.68 -13.17 2.12
C ASP A 27 -12.36 -13.98 3.23
N LEU A 28 -13.11 -15.03 2.84
CA LEU A 28 -13.73 -15.94 3.81
C LEU A 28 -12.67 -16.60 4.71
N GLU A 29 -11.60 -17.12 4.12
CA GLU A 29 -10.54 -17.83 4.84
C GLU A 29 -9.88 -16.95 5.89
N VAL A 30 -9.51 -15.72 5.52
CA VAL A 30 -8.81 -14.79 6.42
C VAL A 30 -9.75 -14.22 7.49
N VAL A 31 -10.95 -13.77 7.12
CA VAL A 31 -11.92 -13.19 8.07
C VAL A 31 -12.33 -14.24 9.12
N ARG A 32 -12.57 -15.48 8.67
CA ARG A 32 -12.88 -16.60 9.58
C ARG A 32 -11.72 -16.91 10.51
N PHE A 33 -10.49 -17.01 9.98
CA PHE A 33 -9.30 -17.24 10.78
C PHE A 33 -9.08 -16.15 11.84
N LEU A 34 -9.15 -14.88 11.46
CA LEU A 34 -8.97 -13.75 12.37
C LEU A 34 -10.03 -13.77 13.49
N THR A 35 -11.25 -14.18 13.18
CA THR A 35 -12.35 -14.23 14.16
C THR A 35 -12.23 -15.42 15.12
N GLU A 36 -11.96 -16.63 14.58
CA GLU A 36 -12.05 -17.87 15.35
C GLU A 36 -10.71 -18.26 16.03
N ASN A 37 -9.57 -17.82 15.48
CA ASN A 37 -8.25 -18.29 15.90
C ASN A 37 -7.35 -17.19 16.48
N THR A 38 -7.78 -15.92 16.49
CA THR A 38 -6.96 -14.82 16.99
C THR A 38 -7.74 -13.90 17.92
N THR A 39 -7.00 -13.01 18.60
CA THR A 39 -7.59 -11.95 19.45
C THR A 39 -7.73 -10.61 18.69
N PHE A 40 -7.47 -10.59 17.38
CA PHE A 40 -7.55 -9.37 16.58
C PHE A 40 -8.99 -8.86 16.45
N GLN A 41 -9.23 -7.60 16.86
CA GLN A 41 -10.57 -7.04 16.91
C GLN A 41 -10.87 -6.06 15.76
N ASN A 42 -9.84 -5.66 15.00
CA ASN A 42 -9.93 -4.60 14.00
C ASN A 42 -10.18 -5.15 12.57
N SER A 43 -10.96 -6.22 12.47
CA SER A 43 -11.59 -6.73 11.25
C SER A 43 -13.06 -7.04 11.53
N PRO A 44 -13.95 -7.01 10.50
CA PRO A 44 -15.33 -7.47 10.66
C PRO A 44 -15.35 -8.93 11.16
N LYS A 45 -16.20 -9.23 12.13
CA LYS A 45 -16.29 -10.60 12.66
C LYS A 45 -17.04 -11.51 11.69
N TYR A 46 -16.50 -12.68 11.46
CA TYR A 46 -17.19 -13.75 10.74
C TYR A 46 -18.50 -14.13 11.43
N ALA A 47 -19.59 -14.17 10.66
CA ALA A 47 -20.91 -14.56 11.15
C ALA A 47 -21.52 -15.75 10.38
N GLY A 48 -20.96 -16.08 9.22
CA GLY A 48 -21.38 -17.21 8.42
C GLY A 48 -20.92 -17.14 6.97
N SER A 49 -21.16 -18.20 6.21
CA SER A 49 -20.86 -18.27 4.78
C SER A 49 -21.92 -19.05 4.03
N VAL A 50 -22.04 -18.83 2.74
CA VAL A 50 -22.83 -19.64 1.81
C VAL A 50 -21.85 -20.37 0.91
N GLU A 51 -21.78 -21.68 1.07
CA GLU A 51 -20.84 -22.55 0.36
C GLU A 51 -21.59 -23.66 -0.38
N TYR A 52 -21.11 -24.00 -1.57
CA TYR A 52 -21.55 -25.19 -2.29
C TYR A 52 -20.39 -26.19 -2.32
N LYS A 53 -20.68 -27.43 -1.93
CA LYS A 53 -19.76 -28.53 -2.03
C LYS A 53 -20.25 -29.54 -3.06
N ASP A 54 -19.47 -29.78 -4.09
CA ASP A 54 -19.83 -30.73 -5.12
C ASP A 54 -19.62 -32.18 -4.66
N LEU A 55 -20.04 -33.15 -5.49
CA LEU A 55 -19.92 -34.58 -5.18
C LEU A 55 -18.46 -35.06 -5.08
N LYS A 56 -17.51 -34.32 -5.62
CA LYS A 56 -16.07 -34.61 -5.53
C LYS A 56 -15.42 -33.99 -4.31
N GLY A 57 -16.16 -33.14 -3.60
CA GLY A 57 -15.67 -32.46 -2.41
C GLY A 57 -15.09 -31.07 -2.67
N ASP A 58 -15.11 -30.59 -3.92
CA ASP A 58 -14.70 -29.24 -4.28
C ASP A 58 -15.67 -28.22 -3.67
N VAL A 59 -15.12 -27.16 -3.08
CA VAL A 59 -15.91 -26.10 -2.43
C VAL A 59 -15.89 -24.85 -3.29
N MET A 60 -17.05 -24.24 -3.50
CA MET A 60 -17.22 -22.90 -4.05
C MET A 60 -17.92 -22.03 -3.02
N VAL A 61 -17.37 -20.83 -2.78
CA VAL A 61 -17.93 -19.87 -1.83
C VAL A 61 -18.76 -18.84 -2.59
N PHE A 62 -20.06 -18.80 -2.30
CA PHE A 62 -21.00 -17.85 -2.89
C PHE A 62 -21.08 -16.55 -2.11
N GLY A 63 -20.86 -16.58 -0.81
CA GLY A 63 -20.93 -15.37 -0.01
C GLY A 63 -20.40 -15.51 1.40
N LEU A 64 -20.09 -14.36 1.96
CA LEU A 64 -19.59 -14.16 3.32
C LEU A 64 -20.53 -13.25 4.08
N LEU A 65 -21.02 -13.72 5.23
CA LEU A 65 -21.73 -12.92 6.21
C LEU A 65 -20.77 -12.51 7.32
N GLN A 66 -20.69 -11.23 7.58
CA GLN A 66 -19.84 -10.66 8.61
C GLN A 66 -20.58 -9.58 9.41
N GLN A 67 -20.09 -9.27 10.59
CA GLN A 67 -20.63 -8.18 11.39
C GLN A 67 -20.48 -6.85 10.63
N ARG A 68 -21.54 -6.04 10.59
CA ARG A 68 -21.46 -4.69 10.04
C ARG A 68 -20.61 -3.80 10.95
N VAL A 69 -19.74 -3.03 10.34
CA VAL A 69 -18.91 -2.04 11.03
C VAL A 69 -19.52 -0.66 10.84
N GLU A 70 -19.89 -0.01 11.94
CA GLU A 70 -20.26 1.41 11.93
C GLU A 70 -19.02 2.25 11.63
N ASN A 71 -19.08 3.15 10.67
CA ASN A 71 -17.96 3.93 10.21
C ASN A 71 -18.37 5.32 9.71
N GLN A 72 -17.38 6.20 9.59
CA GLN A 72 -17.50 7.56 9.05
C GLN A 72 -16.87 7.67 7.65
N GLY A 73 -16.82 6.57 6.90
CA GLY A 73 -16.15 6.45 5.61
C GLY A 73 -14.87 5.63 5.72
N ASP A 74 -14.17 5.53 4.62
CA ASP A 74 -12.87 4.85 4.57
C ASP A 74 -11.70 5.80 4.88
N ALA A 75 -10.52 5.23 5.09
CA ALA A 75 -9.32 5.99 5.37
C ALA A 75 -8.82 6.79 4.15
N TRP A 76 -9.27 6.47 2.93
CA TRP A 76 -8.99 7.26 1.73
C TRP A 76 -9.64 8.64 1.83
N VAL A 77 -10.92 8.70 2.18
CA VAL A 77 -11.65 9.96 2.40
C VAL A 77 -11.00 10.77 3.51
N MET A 78 -10.69 10.14 4.64
CA MET A 78 -10.00 10.79 5.77
C MET A 78 -8.65 11.39 5.34
N ALA A 79 -7.85 10.67 4.55
CA ALA A 79 -6.53 11.12 4.11
C ALA A 79 -6.63 12.25 3.08
N THR A 80 -7.53 12.12 2.08
CA THR A 80 -7.75 13.15 1.05
C THR A 80 -8.32 14.44 1.63
N ASP A 81 -9.16 14.36 2.66
CA ASP A 81 -9.62 15.56 3.41
C ASP A 81 -8.49 16.21 4.19
N SER A 82 -7.60 15.40 4.78
CA SER A 82 -6.46 15.93 5.51
C SER A 82 -5.46 16.62 4.59
N VAL A 83 -5.15 16.03 3.44
CA VAL A 83 -4.26 16.64 2.47
C VAL A 83 -4.86 17.91 1.84
N GLY A 84 -6.19 17.94 1.66
CA GLY A 84 -6.89 19.15 1.22
C GLY A 84 -6.66 20.31 2.21
N ARG A 85 -6.89 20.08 3.49
CA ARG A 85 -6.62 21.07 4.57
C ARG A 85 -5.13 21.47 4.64
N PHE A 86 -4.24 20.53 4.40
CA PHE A 86 -2.80 20.79 4.32
C PHE A 86 -2.47 21.78 3.21
N TYR A 87 -3.01 21.59 1.99
CA TYR A 87 -2.80 22.52 0.88
C TYR A 87 -3.43 23.89 1.12
N GLU A 88 -4.63 23.95 1.70
CA GLU A 88 -5.27 25.21 2.08
C GLU A 88 -4.40 26.03 3.05
N ARG A 89 -3.86 25.37 4.09
CA ARG A 89 -2.94 26.01 5.05
C ARG A 89 -1.69 26.54 4.37
N ILE A 90 -1.10 25.78 3.45
CA ILE A 90 0.09 26.19 2.69
C ILE A 90 -0.22 27.41 1.84
N ILE A 91 -1.29 27.39 1.04
CA ILE A 91 -1.66 28.48 0.14
C ILE A 91 -1.88 29.79 0.91
N THR A 92 -2.46 29.72 2.10
CA THR A 92 -2.77 30.88 2.93
C THR A 92 -1.61 31.33 3.83
N SER A 93 -0.56 30.50 4.00
CA SER A 93 0.56 30.80 4.89
C SER A 93 1.58 31.74 4.26
N SER A 94 2.16 32.62 5.06
CA SER A 94 3.36 33.40 4.71
C SER A 94 4.64 32.57 4.68
N LYS A 95 4.63 31.35 5.26
CA LYS A 95 5.76 30.41 5.34
C LYS A 95 5.88 29.52 4.11
N LYS A 96 5.00 29.64 3.13
CA LYS A 96 4.86 28.73 1.98
C LYS A 96 6.09 28.64 1.06
N GLU A 97 6.92 29.66 1.02
CA GLU A 97 8.05 29.74 0.08
C GLU A 97 9.27 28.89 0.47
N LYS A 98 9.32 28.40 1.70
CA LYS A 98 10.50 27.71 2.22
C LYS A 98 10.20 26.26 2.55
N LEU A 99 10.42 25.38 1.57
CA LEU A 99 10.35 23.92 1.79
C LEU A 99 11.42 23.49 2.82
N PRO A 100 11.02 22.77 3.88
CA PRO A 100 11.98 22.22 4.82
C PRO A 100 12.81 21.10 4.18
N LYS A 101 14.04 20.88 4.70
CA LYS A 101 14.81 19.70 4.32
C LYS A 101 14.12 18.44 4.83
N LEU A 102 14.07 17.39 4.00
CA LEU A 102 13.54 16.11 4.40
C LEU A 102 14.41 15.47 5.51
N VAL A 103 13.77 14.97 6.55
CA VAL A 103 14.41 14.16 7.58
C VAL A 103 14.55 12.73 7.02
N ASN A 104 15.79 12.29 6.78
CA ASN A 104 16.05 10.99 6.14
C ASN A 104 16.18 9.88 7.19
N LYS A 105 15.07 9.53 7.85
CA LYS A 105 14.93 8.40 8.78
C LYS A 105 13.78 7.50 8.33
N ALA A 106 13.84 6.22 8.66
CA ALA A 106 12.76 5.27 8.39
C ALA A 106 11.53 5.55 9.27
N SER A 107 11.76 5.87 10.52
CA SER A 107 10.76 6.29 11.51
C SER A 107 10.98 7.74 11.91
N ILE A 108 9.92 8.53 11.97
CA ILE A 108 9.93 9.92 12.42
C ILE A 108 8.81 10.09 13.43
N ARG A 109 9.09 10.68 14.60
CA ARG A 109 8.06 11.11 15.55
C ARG A 109 7.55 12.48 15.16
N PHE A 110 6.38 12.86 15.64
CA PHE A 110 5.79 14.16 15.32
C PHE A 110 6.72 15.33 15.70
N GLU A 111 7.32 15.23 16.86
CA GLU A 111 8.22 16.24 17.43
C GLU A 111 9.55 16.36 16.66
N ASP A 112 9.97 15.32 15.95
CA ASP A 112 11.19 15.30 15.14
C ASP A 112 10.97 15.87 13.73
N ALA A 113 9.72 16.07 13.32
CA ALA A 113 9.40 16.72 12.05
C ALA A 113 9.62 18.25 12.14
N PRO A 114 9.98 18.93 11.03
CA PRO A 114 10.06 20.39 11.00
C PRO A 114 8.77 21.05 11.51
N GLU A 115 8.88 22.16 12.25
CA GLU A 115 7.74 22.89 12.85
C GLU A 115 6.63 23.20 11.82
N VAL A 116 7.01 23.61 10.61
CA VAL A 116 6.06 23.91 9.53
C VAL A 116 5.27 22.68 9.11
N ILE A 117 5.90 21.49 9.12
CA ILE A 117 5.24 20.21 8.84
C ILE A 117 4.27 19.85 9.98
N GLN A 118 4.71 20.01 11.23
CA GLN A 118 3.86 19.80 12.40
C GLN A 118 2.62 20.69 12.36
N GLU A 119 2.80 21.97 12.04
CA GLU A 119 1.72 22.96 11.93
C GLU A 119 0.73 22.58 10.82
N PHE A 120 1.22 22.21 9.63
CA PHE A 120 0.37 21.96 8.47
C PHE A 120 -0.31 20.58 8.48
N ILE A 121 0.38 19.54 8.94
CA ILE A 121 -0.22 18.20 9.09
C ILE A 121 -1.18 18.19 10.30
N GLY A 122 -0.73 18.69 11.45
CA GLY A 122 -1.46 18.73 12.69
C GLY A 122 -1.44 17.40 13.47
N ARG A 123 -1.36 17.53 14.82
CA ARG A 123 -1.24 16.38 15.72
C ARG A 123 -2.39 15.36 15.59
N GLY A 124 -3.62 15.82 15.43
CA GLY A 124 -4.77 14.92 15.34
C GLY A 124 -4.75 13.99 14.11
N PHE A 125 -4.21 14.45 12.98
CA PHE A 125 -4.02 13.57 11.82
C PHE A 125 -2.82 12.63 12.01
N TYR A 126 -1.71 13.12 12.58
CA TYR A 126 -0.57 12.28 12.98
C TYR A 126 -1.02 11.10 13.84
N GLU A 127 -1.80 11.33 14.90
CA GLU A 127 -2.28 10.28 15.81
C GLU A 127 -3.13 9.22 15.09
N ARG A 128 -3.93 9.63 14.10
CA ARG A 128 -4.69 8.69 13.25
C ARG A 128 -3.76 7.84 12.41
N ILE A 129 -2.74 8.43 11.80
CA ILE A 129 -1.76 7.69 10.98
C ILE A 129 -0.93 6.71 11.81
N VAL A 130 -0.53 7.11 13.01
CA VAL A 130 0.12 6.22 13.99
C VAL A 130 -0.81 5.05 14.33
N ARG A 131 -2.08 5.32 14.61
CA ARG A 131 -3.08 4.28 14.86
C ARG A 131 -3.23 3.31 13.68
N LEU A 132 -3.26 3.82 12.46
CA LEU A 132 -3.31 2.99 11.26
C LEU A 132 -2.09 2.05 11.16
N GLY A 133 -0.88 2.56 11.40
CA GLY A 133 0.34 1.75 11.44
C GLY A 133 0.29 0.65 12.50
N GLN A 134 -0.20 0.99 13.71
CA GLN A 134 -0.39 0.02 14.79
C GLN A 134 -1.38 -1.09 14.39
N ARG A 135 -2.54 -0.74 13.80
CA ARG A 135 -3.56 -1.72 13.37
C ARG A 135 -3.05 -2.63 12.24
N THR A 136 -2.24 -2.08 11.33
CA THR A 136 -1.56 -2.88 10.30
C THR A 136 -0.62 -3.91 10.92
N ALA A 137 0.19 -3.51 11.88
CA ALA A 137 1.10 -4.41 12.59
C ALA A 137 0.34 -5.49 13.38
N GLU A 138 -0.72 -5.12 14.07
CA GLU A 138 -1.56 -6.05 14.83
C GLU A 138 -2.25 -7.09 13.92
N MET A 139 -2.71 -6.69 12.73
CA MET A 139 -3.20 -7.60 11.71
C MET A 139 -2.11 -8.60 11.30
N HIS A 140 -0.92 -8.13 10.99
CA HIS A 140 0.19 -9.00 10.60
C HIS A 140 0.62 -9.93 11.72
N LEU A 141 0.69 -9.46 12.98
CA LEU A 141 0.97 -10.31 14.14
C LEU A 141 -0.10 -11.40 14.32
N ALA A 142 -1.37 -11.06 14.10
CA ALA A 142 -2.46 -12.04 14.16
C ALA A 142 -2.34 -13.09 13.05
N LEU A 143 -2.02 -12.68 11.82
CA LEU A 143 -1.81 -13.59 10.68
C LEU A 143 -0.53 -14.43 10.80
N GLN A 144 0.45 -13.97 11.61
CA GLN A 144 1.68 -14.70 11.94
C GLN A 144 1.55 -15.59 13.17
N SER A 145 0.42 -15.56 13.86
CA SER A 145 0.22 -16.33 15.08
C SER A 145 0.40 -17.82 14.83
N THR A 146 0.86 -18.55 15.85
CA THR A 146 1.04 -20.00 15.78
C THR A 146 -0.29 -20.68 15.48
N SER A 147 -0.36 -21.40 14.36
CA SER A 147 -1.54 -22.11 13.91
C SER A 147 -1.17 -23.52 13.48
N SER A 148 -2.09 -24.46 13.68
CA SER A 148 -2.02 -25.79 13.07
C SER A 148 -2.59 -25.83 11.65
N ASP A 149 -3.27 -24.76 11.21
CA ASP A 149 -3.80 -24.65 9.85
C ASP A 149 -2.66 -24.40 8.85
N PRO A 150 -2.43 -25.30 7.87
CA PRO A 150 -1.39 -25.15 6.86
C PRO A 150 -1.47 -23.83 6.07
N ALA A 151 -2.68 -23.27 5.92
CA ALA A 151 -2.87 -21.99 5.22
C ALA A 151 -2.21 -20.81 5.95
N PHE A 152 -2.01 -20.91 7.28
CA PHE A 152 -1.47 -19.82 8.12
C PHE A 152 -0.11 -20.16 8.76
N ILE A 153 0.46 -21.37 8.52
CA ILE A 153 1.83 -21.68 8.94
C ILE A 153 2.82 -20.77 8.19
N ASN A 154 3.67 -20.09 8.96
CA ASN A 154 4.70 -19.21 8.38
C ASN A 154 5.74 -20.01 7.58
N GLU A 155 6.24 -19.42 6.51
CA GLU A 155 7.27 -20.00 5.63
C GLU A 155 8.53 -19.15 5.61
N LYS A 156 9.70 -19.78 5.43
CA LYS A 156 10.96 -19.05 5.27
C LYS A 156 11.06 -18.38 3.91
N PHE A 157 11.65 -17.20 3.91
CA PHE A 157 12.03 -16.47 2.70
C PHE A 157 13.35 -17.05 2.16
N ASN A 158 13.26 -18.14 1.40
CA ASN A 158 14.45 -18.88 0.94
C ASN A 158 15.00 -18.36 -0.41
N ALA A 159 16.23 -18.76 -0.75
CA ALA A 159 16.91 -18.30 -1.96
C ALA A 159 16.16 -18.61 -3.27
N ASN A 160 15.42 -19.71 -3.33
CA ASN A 160 14.62 -20.04 -4.52
C ASN A 160 13.45 -19.07 -4.70
N TYR A 161 12.79 -18.71 -3.59
CA TYR A 161 11.74 -17.70 -3.60
C TYR A 161 12.29 -16.31 -3.99
N GLN A 162 13.47 -15.91 -3.46
CA GLN A 162 14.12 -14.64 -3.84
C GLN A 162 14.39 -14.57 -5.35
N ARG A 163 14.91 -15.65 -5.96
CA ARG A 163 15.12 -15.70 -7.41
C ARG A 163 13.83 -15.67 -8.21
N SER A 164 12.80 -16.39 -7.75
CA SER A 164 11.48 -16.40 -8.38
C SER A 164 10.84 -15.01 -8.33
N LEU A 165 10.93 -14.34 -7.17
CA LEU A 165 10.45 -12.97 -6.99
C LEU A 165 11.15 -12.03 -7.98
N TYR A 166 12.48 -12.06 -8.06
CA TYR A 166 13.23 -11.24 -9.01
C TYR A 166 12.82 -11.51 -10.48
N SER A 167 12.60 -12.78 -10.85
CA SER A 167 12.15 -13.13 -12.20
C SER A 167 10.77 -12.54 -12.51
N SER A 168 9.85 -12.55 -11.53
CA SER A 168 8.52 -11.94 -11.65
C SER A 168 8.60 -10.41 -11.77
N LEU A 169 9.48 -9.76 -10.98
CA LEU A 169 9.71 -8.32 -11.04
C LEU A 169 10.29 -7.88 -12.39
N ARG A 170 11.25 -8.63 -12.94
CA ARG A 170 11.78 -8.38 -14.29
C ARG A 170 10.70 -8.48 -15.36
N LYS A 171 9.85 -9.50 -15.27
CA LYS A 171 8.72 -9.65 -16.18
C LYS A 171 7.77 -8.46 -16.06
N LEU A 172 7.43 -8.04 -14.84
CA LEU A 172 6.57 -6.89 -14.58
C LEU A 172 7.13 -5.62 -15.26
N VAL A 173 8.41 -5.30 -15.05
CA VAL A 173 9.05 -4.12 -15.69
C VAL A 173 8.94 -4.21 -17.20
N ARG A 174 9.38 -5.31 -17.82
CA ARG A 174 9.31 -5.48 -19.27
C ARG A 174 7.89 -5.29 -19.81
N ASP A 175 6.88 -5.89 -19.16
CA ASP A 175 5.51 -5.85 -19.64
C ASP A 175 4.92 -4.44 -19.49
N ARG A 176 5.22 -3.72 -18.39
CA ARG A 176 4.68 -2.38 -18.13
C ARG A 176 5.42 -1.28 -18.89
N PHE A 177 6.74 -1.41 -19.04
CA PHE A 177 7.53 -0.47 -19.82
C PHE A 177 7.26 -0.63 -21.32
N GLY A 178 7.10 -1.86 -21.84
CA GLY A 178 6.64 -2.07 -23.22
C GLY A 178 5.24 -1.48 -23.48
N LEU A 179 4.32 -1.52 -22.48
CA LEU A 179 3.03 -0.83 -22.56
C LEU A 179 3.24 0.69 -22.60
N LEU A 180 4.08 1.26 -21.72
CA LEU A 180 4.38 2.68 -21.69
C LEU A 180 4.96 3.16 -23.03
N GLU A 181 5.96 2.47 -23.59
CA GLU A 181 6.56 2.78 -24.91
C GLU A 181 5.50 2.79 -26.02
N SER A 182 4.61 1.81 -26.05
CA SER A 182 3.57 1.70 -27.07
C SER A 182 2.46 2.74 -26.96
N THR A 183 2.29 3.36 -25.78
CA THR A 183 1.22 4.32 -25.50
C THR A 183 1.70 5.74 -25.29
N ILE A 184 3.01 5.98 -25.19
CA ILE A 184 3.62 7.26 -24.83
C ILE A 184 3.15 8.42 -25.73
N THR A 185 2.95 8.18 -27.02
CA THR A 185 2.50 9.19 -27.99
C THR A 185 1.07 9.67 -27.76
N LYS A 186 0.29 8.97 -26.92
CA LYS A 186 -1.09 9.34 -26.57
C LYS A 186 -1.15 10.24 -25.33
N LEU A 187 -0.06 10.38 -24.60
CA LEU A 187 0.04 11.24 -23.41
C LEU A 187 0.26 12.69 -23.84
N ASP A 188 -0.03 13.66 -22.95
CA ASP A 188 0.32 15.06 -23.17
C ASP A 188 1.84 15.29 -23.19
N GLY A 189 2.28 16.41 -23.77
CA GLY A 189 3.71 16.68 -23.98
C GLY A 189 4.58 16.60 -22.72
N PRO A 190 4.24 17.27 -21.61
CA PRO A 190 4.96 17.18 -20.34
C PRO A 190 5.02 15.75 -19.80
N THR A 191 3.91 15.04 -19.85
CA THR A 191 3.82 13.63 -19.40
C THR A 191 4.66 12.71 -20.28
N GLN A 192 4.73 12.94 -21.60
CA GLN A 192 5.62 12.19 -22.51
C GLN A 192 7.09 12.34 -22.13
N GLU A 193 7.53 13.57 -21.87
CA GLU A 193 8.92 13.84 -21.47
C GLU A 193 9.27 13.11 -20.18
N TYR A 194 8.36 13.17 -19.21
CA TYR A 194 8.53 12.49 -17.94
C TYR A 194 8.52 10.95 -18.07
N ALA A 195 7.66 10.42 -18.94
CA ALA A 195 7.62 9.00 -19.25
C ALA A 195 8.94 8.51 -19.89
N ARG A 196 9.55 9.29 -20.81
CA ARG A 196 10.87 8.96 -21.37
C ARG A 196 11.95 8.91 -20.29
N LYS A 197 11.96 9.89 -19.39
CA LYS A 197 12.88 9.88 -18.24
C LYS A 197 12.75 8.59 -17.41
N VAL A 198 11.52 8.13 -17.15
CA VAL A 198 11.27 6.90 -16.39
C VAL A 198 11.69 5.65 -17.18
N LEU A 199 11.47 5.60 -18.50
CA LEU A 199 11.95 4.51 -19.36
C LEU A 199 13.47 4.38 -19.33
N ASP A 200 14.19 5.50 -19.34
CA ASP A 200 15.67 5.51 -19.25
C ASP A 200 16.17 4.97 -17.90
N MET A 201 15.32 4.88 -16.88
CA MET A 201 15.65 4.30 -15.58
C MET A 201 15.54 2.77 -15.53
N GLU A 202 15.09 2.08 -16.58
CA GLU A 202 14.91 0.62 -16.59
C GLU A 202 16.12 -0.14 -16.06
N PRO A 203 17.38 0.12 -16.52
CA PRO A 203 18.54 -0.59 -16.00
C PRO A 203 18.74 -0.41 -14.50
N LEU A 204 18.48 0.80 -13.97
CA LEU A 204 18.60 1.12 -12.56
C LEU A 204 17.50 0.43 -11.72
N ILE A 205 16.29 0.36 -12.25
CA ILE A 205 15.16 -0.37 -11.64
C ILE A 205 15.49 -1.86 -11.52
N LEU A 206 16.02 -2.46 -12.58
CA LEU A 206 16.42 -3.86 -12.58
C LEU A 206 17.59 -4.13 -11.62
N GLU A 207 18.54 -3.20 -11.52
CA GLU A 207 19.62 -3.25 -10.52
C GLU A 207 19.04 -3.21 -9.09
N CYS A 208 18.15 -2.26 -8.80
CA CYS A 208 17.46 -2.15 -7.52
C CYS A 208 16.71 -3.44 -7.17
N PHE A 209 15.96 -4.02 -8.09
CA PHE A 209 15.27 -5.29 -7.88
C PHE A 209 16.23 -6.47 -7.66
N SER A 210 17.43 -6.43 -8.22
CA SER A 210 18.40 -7.51 -8.05
C SER A 210 18.89 -7.66 -6.61
N GLU A 211 18.83 -6.59 -5.80
CA GLU A 211 19.21 -6.65 -4.39
C GLU A 211 18.40 -7.69 -3.60
N VAL A 212 17.14 -7.98 -4.02
CA VAL A 212 16.28 -8.95 -3.33
C VAL A 212 16.87 -10.38 -3.29
N TYR A 213 17.73 -10.75 -4.23
CA TYR A 213 18.42 -12.05 -4.20
C TYR A 213 19.91 -11.97 -3.84
N GLN A 214 20.47 -10.77 -3.79
CA GLN A 214 21.86 -10.53 -3.39
C GLN A 214 22.00 -10.42 -1.86
N VAL A 215 20.99 -9.89 -1.18
CA VAL A 215 20.94 -9.78 0.28
C VAL A 215 20.34 -11.05 0.87
N LYS A 216 20.95 -11.54 1.95
CA LYS A 216 20.37 -12.65 2.71
C LYS A 216 19.14 -12.14 3.46
N ILE A 217 17.98 -12.71 3.14
CA ILE A 217 16.70 -12.38 3.77
C ILE A 217 16.30 -13.52 4.71
N ASN A 218 16.16 -13.24 6.00
CA ASN A 218 15.75 -14.19 7.03
C ASN A 218 14.29 -14.02 7.44
N SER A 219 13.61 -13.00 6.90
CA SER A 219 12.20 -12.72 7.16
C SER A 219 11.28 -13.89 6.83
N LEU A 220 10.10 -13.91 7.42
CA LEU A 220 9.08 -14.92 7.15
C LEU A 220 8.10 -14.44 6.07
N LYS A 221 7.58 -15.41 5.33
CA LYS A 221 6.39 -15.23 4.50
C LYS A 221 5.17 -15.70 5.27
N THR A 222 4.12 -14.92 5.23
CA THR A 222 2.87 -15.17 5.95
C THR A 222 1.68 -14.94 5.04
N ARG A 223 0.49 -15.26 5.50
CA ARG A 223 -0.70 -14.69 4.90
C ARG A 223 -0.67 -13.19 5.10
N ILE A 224 -1.09 -12.45 4.09
CA ILE A 224 -1.18 -10.99 4.09
C ILE A 224 -2.53 -10.56 3.56
N HIS A 225 -2.86 -9.29 3.66
CA HIS A 225 -4.07 -8.74 3.05
C HIS A 225 -4.02 -8.85 1.51
N GLY A 226 -2.88 -8.51 0.91
CA GLY A 226 -2.58 -8.74 -0.49
C GLY A 226 -3.03 -7.64 -1.45
N ASP A 227 -3.97 -6.77 -1.07
CA ASP A 227 -4.34 -5.53 -1.77
C ASP A 227 -4.63 -4.41 -0.77
N TYR A 228 -3.65 -4.14 0.11
CA TYR A 228 -3.79 -3.25 1.26
C TYR A 228 -3.56 -1.80 0.88
N HIS A 229 -4.61 -0.97 1.01
CA HIS A 229 -4.59 0.45 0.73
C HIS A 229 -5.64 1.19 1.57
N LEU A 230 -5.63 2.53 1.57
CA LEU A 230 -6.52 3.36 2.38
C LEU A 230 -8.02 3.05 2.17
N GLY A 231 -8.44 2.66 0.97
CA GLY A 231 -9.82 2.30 0.66
C GLY A 231 -10.26 0.96 1.27
N GLN A 232 -9.33 0.14 1.77
CA GLN A 232 -9.62 -1.14 2.45
C GLN A 232 -9.62 -1.01 3.97
N VAL A 233 -9.71 0.22 4.48
CA VAL A 233 -9.71 0.50 5.92
C VAL A 233 -10.83 1.46 6.25
N LEU A 234 -11.78 1.04 7.07
CA LEU A 234 -12.87 1.87 7.56
C LEU A 234 -12.41 2.69 8.77
N PHE A 235 -12.75 3.97 8.77
CA PHE A 235 -12.53 4.86 9.91
C PHE A 235 -13.79 4.97 10.77
N THR A 236 -13.70 4.59 12.04
CA THR A 236 -14.84 4.58 12.98
C THR A 236 -14.97 5.88 13.79
N GLY A 237 -14.22 6.93 13.42
CA GLY A 237 -14.14 8.19 14.18
C GLY A 237 -13.05 8.17 15.26
N LYS A 238 -12.70 7.01 15.78
CA LYS A 238 -11.66 6.83 16.83
C LYS A 238 -10.59 5.81 16.45
N ASP A 239 -10.94 4.82 15.62
CA ASP A 239 -10.10 3.68 15.29
C ASP A 239 -10.31 3.25 13.84
N PHE A 240 -9.60 2.22 13.42
CA PHE A 240 -9.65 1.66 12.07
C PHE A 240 -10.06 0.19 12.10
N VAL A 241 -10.82 -0.22 11.10
CA VAL A 241 -11.20 -1.62 10.85
C VAL A 241 -10.80 -1.98 9.44
N ILE A 242 -9.99 -3.03 9.30
CA ILE A 242 -9.44 -3.52 8.03
C ILE A 242 -10.45 -4.49 7.43
N ILE A 243 -10.77 -4.29 6.16
CA ILE A 243 -11.80 -5.04 5.43
C ILE A 243 -11.24 -5.60 4.12
N ASP A 244 -11.98 -6.52 3.48
CA ASP A 244 -11.76 -6.95 2.08
C ASP A 244 -10.45 -7.71 1.84
N PHE A 245 -10.29 -8.84 2.54
CA PHE A 245 -9.11 -9.71 2.44
C PHE A 245 -9.06 -10.57 1.16
N GLU A 246 -9.71 -10.13 0.08
CA GLU A 246 -9.72 -10.87 -1.20
C GLU A 246 -8.33 -10.93 -1.88
N GLY A 247 -7.44 -9.99 -1.56
CA GLY A 247 -6.18 -9.82 -2.27
C GLY A 247 -6.37 -9.20 -3.67
N GLU A 248 -5.27 -9.09 -4.43
CA GLU A 248 -5.24 -8.39 -5.73
C GLU A 248 -6.19 -9.03 -6.75
N PRO A 249 -7.18 -8.31 -7.30
CA PRO A 249 -8.22 -8.88 -8.19
C PRO A 249 -7.70 -9.53 -9.48
N GLY A 250 -6.51 -9.13 -9.95
CA GLY A 250 -5.89 -9.65 -11.17
C GLY A 250 -5.37 -11.09 -11.08
N PHE A 251 -5.29 -11.68 -9.87
CA PHE A 251 -4.77 -13.02 -9.62
C PHE A 251 -5.90 -14.04 -9.35
N SER A 252 -5.61 -15.33 -9.56
CA SER A 252 -6.46 -16.45 -9.15
C SER A 252 -6.51 -16.57 -7.62
N PHE A 253 -7.49 -17.30 -7.07
CA PHE A 253 -7.59 -17.50 -5.62
C PHE A 253 -6.34 -18.21 -5.07
N SER A 254 -5.82 -19.22 -5.76
CA SER A 254 -4.56 -19.89 -5.38
C SER A 254 -3.38 -18.92 -5.28
N GLU A 255 -3.21 -18.02 -6.25
CA GLU A 255 -2.14 -17.02 -6.22
C GLU A 255 -2.31 -15.98 -5.11
N ARG A 256 -3.56 -15.57 -4.80
CA ARG A 256 -3.87 -14.63 -3.70
C ARG A 256 -3.62 -15.25 -2.33
N ARG A 257 -3.74 -16.57 -2.21
CA ARG A 257 -3.48 -17.33 -0.97
C ARG A 257 -1.99 -17.60 -0.73
N LEU A 258 -1.10 -17.35 -1.70
CA LEU A 258 0.34 -17.50 -1.51
C LEU A 258 0.85 -16.57 -0.41
N LYS A 259 1.66 -17.13 0.47
CA LYS A 259 2.31 -16.39 1.55
C LYS A 259 3.40 -15.47 0.99
N LYS A 260 3.42 -14.25 1.48
CA LYS A 260 4.33 -13.18 1.05
C LYS A 260 4.89 -12.46 2.28
N SER A 261 5.86 -11.57 2.08
CA SER A 261 6.31 -10.69 3.16
C SER A 261 5.20 -9.72 3.57
N PRO A 262 4.96 -9.51 4.88
CA PRO A 262 4.05 -8.49 5.39
C PRO A 262 4.40 -7.07 4.91
N LEU A 263 5.68 -6.81 4.63
CA LEU A 263 6.14 -5.53 4.12
C LEU A 263 5.57 -5.18 2.74
N LYS A 264 4.97 -6.15 2.03
CA LYS A 264 4.24 -5.89 0.79
C LYS A 264 2.95 -5.08 1.04
N ASP A 265 2.21 -5.40 2.10
CA ASP A 265 1.03 -4.61 2.51
C ASP A 265 1.45 -3.22 3.01
N VAL A 266 2.54 -3.14 3.78
CA VAL A 266 3.11 -1.86 4.24
C VAL A 266 3.43 -0.96 3.03
N ALA A 267 4.09 -1.49 2.02
CA ALA A 267 4.40 -0.78 0.79
C ALA A 267 3.13 -0.35 0.03
N GLY A 268 2.11 -1.22 -0.04
CA GLY A 268 0.81 -0.89 -0.63
C GLY A 268 0.15 0.31 0.05
N MET A 269 0.14 0.33 1.39
CA MET A 269 -0.40 1.46 2.16
C MET A 269 0.41 2.75 1.93
N MET A 270 1.74 2.68 1.93
CA MET A 270 2.59 3.85 1.64
C MET A 270 2.37 4.38 0.22
N ARG A 271 2.15 3.51 -0.76
CA ARG A 271 1.74 3.92 -2.11
C ARG A 271 0.37 4.59 -2.11
N SER A 272 -0.59 4.06 -1.36
CA SER A 272 -1.91 4.68 -1.23
C SER A 272 -1.85 6.08 -0.59
N ILE A 273 -0.96 6.29 0.39
CA ILE A 273 -0.67 7.62 0.96
C ILE A 273 -0.12 8.58 -0.11
N HIS A 274 0.80 8.10 -0.96
CA HIS A 274 1.31 8.88 -2.08
C HIS A 274 0.19 9.25 -3.06
N TYR A 275 -0.70 8.31 -3.40
CA TYR A 275 -1.87 8.58 -4.26
C TYR A 275 -2.81 9.62 -3.65
N ALA A 276 -3.05 9.59 -2.33
CA ALA A 276 -3.90 10.59 -1.67
C ALA A 276 -3.33 12.01 -1.83
N ALA A 277 -1.99 12.17 -1.71
CA ALA A 277 -1.35 13.47 -1.89
C ALA A 277 -1.53 14.00 -3.32
N PHE A 278 -1.09 13.26 -4.32
CA PHE A 278 -1.09 13.72 -5.70
C PHE A 278 -2.47 13.68 -6.36
N GLY A 279 -3.31 12.71 -6.01
CA GLY A 279 -4.67 12.62 -6.51
C GLY A 279 -5.51 13.83 -6.12
N LYS A 280 -5.28 14.42 -4.92
CA LYS A 280 -5.97 15.64 -4.52
C LYS A 280 -5.60 16.86 -5.39
N ILE A 281 -4.38 16.92 -5.88
CA ILE A 281 -3.95 17.98 -6.83
C ILE A 281 -4.62 17.75 -8.18
N LEU A 282 -4.60 16.53 -8.71
CA LEU A 282 -5.15 16.22 -10.03
C LEU A 282 -6.67 16.36 -10.10
N LEU A 283 -7.38 16.05 -9.00
CA LEU A 283 -8.85 16.13 -8.96
C LEU A 283 -9.39 17.52 -8.64
N ASN A 284 -8.55 18.49 -8.32
CA ASN A 284 -9.01 19.82 -7.92
C ASN A 284 -8.82 20.84 -9.03
N GLU A 285 -9.87 21.06 -9.82
CA GLU A 285 -9.92 22.05 -10.88
C GLU A 285 -9.73 23.52 -10.40
N ASN A 286 -9.77 23.76 -9.10
CA ASN A 286 -9.59 25.10 -8.52
C ASN A 286 -8.12 25.52 -8.36
N TYR A 287 -7.16 24.57 -8.47
CA TYR A 287 -5.74 24.93 -8.42
C TYR A 287 -5.32 25.51 -9.78
N ARG A 288 -4.64 26.67 -9.75
CA ARG A 288 -4.14 27.31 -10.95
C ARG A 288 -2.87 26.60 -11.42
N ASP A 289 -2.67 26.50 -12.72
CA ASP A 289 -1.49 25.83 -13.30
C ASP A 289 -0.16 26.35 -12.71
N ARG A 290 -0.06 27.66 -12.44
CA ARG A 290 1.11 28.28 -11.80
C ARG A 290 1.41 27.78 -10.39
N ASP A 291 0.41 27.24 -9.70
CA ASP A 291 0.53 26.77 -8.31
C ASP A 291 0.82 25.26 -8.25
N LEU A 292 0.64 24.52 -9.37
CA LEU A 292 0.77 23.06 -9.42
C LEU A 292 2.16 22.58 -9.01
N GLY A 293 3.24 23.08 -9.64
CA GLY A 293 4.61 22.66 -9.31
C GLY A 293 5.00 22.98 -7.87
N PHE A 294 4.45 24.07 -7.32
CA PHE A 294 4.61 24.42 -5.92
C PHE A 294 3.89 23.42 -5.00
N LEU A 295 2.62 23.10 -5.29
CA LEU A 295 1.83 22.14 -4.52
C LEU A 295 2.40 20.72 -4.60
N GLU A 296 2.92 20.32 -5.75
CA GLU A 296 3.59 19.03 -5.94
C GLU A 296 4.80 18.87 -5.01
N SER A 297 5.60 19.91 -4.85
CA SER A 297 6.74 19.92 -3.93
C SER A 297 6.30 19.74 -2.46
N TRP A 298 5.15 20.31 -2.10
CA TRP A 298 4.55 20.10 -0.78
C TRP A 298 3.84 18.75 -0.65
N ALA A 299 3.31 18.18 -1.75
CA ALA A 299 2.81 16.82 -1.78
C ALA A 299 3.91 15.80 -1.44
N ASP A 300 5.13 16.02 -1.97
CA ASP A 300 6.30 15.23 -1.61
C ASP A 300 6.65 15.32 -0.13
N GLN A 301 6.53 16.49 0.49
CA GLN A 301 6.72 16.65 1.93
C GLN A 301 5.65 15.88 2.71
N TRP A 302 4.37 16.07 2.37
CA TRP A 302 3.27 15.43 3.07
C TRP A 302 3.36 13.91 2.99
N GLN A 303 3.51 13.35 1.80
CA GLN A 303 3.62 11.91 1.61
C GLN A 303 4.86 11.33 2.33
N HIS A 304 5.98 12.05 2.31
CA HIS A 304 7.20 11.63 3.00
C HIS A 304 6.96 11.49 4.50
N TYR A 305 6.48 12.54 5.17
CA TYR A 305 6.29 12.52 6.63
C TYR A 305 5.18 11.57 7.04
N VAL A 306 4.03 11.58 6.35
CA VAL A 306 2.90 10.71 6.67
C VAL A 306 3.28 9.23 6.52
N SER A 307 4.01 8.88 5.45
CA SER A 307 4.53 7.51 5.27
C SER A 307 5.51 7.11 6.38
N ARG A 308 6.33 8.05 6.90
CA ARG A 308 7.27 7.77 7.99
C ARG A 308 6.58 7.66 9.35
N PHE A 309 5.53 8.43 9.60
CA PHE A 309 4.69 8.29 10.78
C PHE A 309 3.99 6.92 10.82
N TYR A 310 3.43 6.52 9.67
CA TYR A 310 2.82 5.19 9.51
C TYR A 310 3.83 4.06 9.71
N LEU A 311 4.95 4.12 8.98
CA LEU A 311 6.00 3.09 9.04
C LEU A 311 6.61 2.99 10.45
N GLY A 312 6.90 4.12 11.10
CA GLY A 312 7.44 4.15 12.45
C GLY A 312 6.53 3.47 13.47
N ALA A 313 5.23 3.74 13.41
CA ALA A 313 4.24 3.11 14.28
C ALA A 313 4.09 1.59 14.00
N TYR A 314 4.20 1.18 12.73
CA TYR A 314 4.25 -0.22 12.33
C TYR A 314 5.49 -0.92 12.91
N MET A 315 6.67 -0.33 12.70
CA MET A 315 7.95 -0.88 13.17
C MET A 315 7.97 -1.03 14.70
N ASP A 316 7.54 0.00 15.42
CA ASP A 316 7.45 -0.02 16.88
C ASP A 316 6.56 -1.16 17.38
N ARG A 317 5.38 -1.30 16.80
CA ARG A 317 4.42 -2.35 17.17
C ARG A 317 4.87 -3.76 16.80
N MET A 318 5.67 -3.92 15.72
CA MET A 318 6.29 -5.18 15.29
C MET A 318 7.59 -5.50 16.05
N GLY A 319 8.12 -4.58 16.84
CA GLY A 319 9.40 -4.75 17.54
C GLY A 319 10.62 -4.72 16.61
N MET A 320 10.55 -3.99 15.48
CA MET A 320 11.64 -3.92 14.49
C MET A 320 12.77 -2.93 14.86
N GLY A 321 12.60 -2.17 15.96
CA GLY A 321 13.54 -1.12 16.34
C GLY A 321 13.28 0.22 15.64
N GLU A 322 14.17 1.22 15.86
CA GLU A 322 14.00 2.58 15.30
C GLU A 322 14.52 2.68 13.86
N GLU A 323 15.43 1.82 13.45
CA GLU A 323 16.00 1.75 12.11
C GLU A 323 15.64 0.42 11.43
N LEU A 324 15.44 0.46 10.13
CA LEU A 324 15.24 -0.75 9.35
C LEU A 324 16.53 -1.55 9.24
N SER A 325 16.43 -2.86 9.32
CA SER A 325 17.53 -3.74 8.91
C SER A 325 17.77 -3.62 7.39
N LEU A 326 18.95 -4.01 6.92
CA LEU A 326 19.26 -3.99 5.49
C LEU A 326 18.25 -4.84 4.68
N GLU A 327 17.84 -6.00 5.21
CA GLU A 327 16.86 -6.86 4.55
C GLU A 327 15.48 -6.18 4.45
N ASP A 328 15.04 -5.47 5.50
CA ASP A 328 13.76 -4.76 5.50
C ASP A 328 13.78 -3.54 4.58
N GLU A 329 14.90 -2.79 4.54
CA GLU A 329 15.10 -1.70 3.58
C GLU A 329 14.96 -2.20 2.13
N VAL A 330 15.63 -3.31 1.81
CA VAL A 330 15.57 -3.93 0.48
C VAL A 330 14.15 -4.37 0.16
N LEU A 331 13.46 -5.04 1.09
CA LEU A 331 12.10 -5.52 0.88
C LEU A 331 11.10 -4.39 0.70
N ILE A 332 11.09 -3.38 1.58
CA ILE A 332 10.19 -2.22 1.47
C ILE A 332 10.42 -1.49 0.14
N ARG A 333 11.67 -1.19 -0.21
CA ARG A 333 12.01 -0.55 -1.48
C ARG A 333 11.56 -1.37 -2.68
N THR A 334 11.81 -2.68 -2.65
CA THR A 334 11.38 -3.60 -3.71
C THR A 334 9.87 -3.57 -3.88
N PHE A 335 9.08 -3.67 -2.81
CA PHE A 335 7.62 -3.71 -2.90
C PHE A 335 7.01 -2.34 -3.23
N LEU A 336 7.60 -1.24 -2.77
CA LEU A 336 7.19 0.11 -3.20
C LEU A 336 7.37 0.30 -4.71
N LEU A 337 8.53 -0.12 -5.23
CA LEU A 337 8.84 -0.02 -6.65
C LEU A 337 8.00 -1.02 -7.48
N GLU A 338 7.81 -2.25 -7.00
CA GLU A 338 6.91 -3.24 -7.62
C GLU A 338 5.51 -2.65 -7.79
N LYS A 339 4.93 -2.07 -6.70
CA LYS A 339 3.58 -1.51 -6.75
C LYS A 339 3.53 -0.29 -7.67
N ALA A 340 4.53 0.59 -7.67
CA ALA A 340 4.59 1.76 -8.57
C ALA A 340 4.65 1.35 -10.05
N VAL A 341 5.43 0.33 -10.40
CA VAL A 341 5.50 -0.21 -11.77
C VAL A 341 4.18 -0.93 -12.14
N TYR A 342 3.56 -1.63 -11.21
CA TYR A 342 2.24 -2.25 -11.43
C TYR A 342 1.16 -1.18 -11.72
N GLU A 343 1.12 -0.15 -10.88
CA GLU A 343 0.19 0.98 -11.00
C GLU A 343 0.36 1.72 -12.33
N LEU A 344 1.58 1.88 -12.83
CA LEU A 344 1.84 2.45 -14.15
C LEU A 344 1.03 1.77 -15.25
N GLY A 345 1.04 0.44 -15.27
CA GLY A 345 0.27 -0.32 -16.25
C GLY A 345 -1.24 -0.24 -16.02
N TYR A 346 -1.68 -0.14 -14.77
CA TYR A 346 -3.08 0.02 -14.43
C TYR A 346 -3.61 1.38 -14.91
N GLU A 347 -2.89 2.48 -14.62
CA GLU A 347 -3.32 3.82 -14.99
C GLU A 347 -3.30 4.01 -16.52
N LEU A 348 -2.29 3.51 -17.22
CA LEU A 348 -2.25 3.56 -18.69
C LEU A 348 -3.47 2.92 -19.36
N ASN A 349 -4.04 1.87 -18.75
CA ASN A 349 -5.21 1.18 -19.29
C ASN A 349 -6.55 1.75 -18.80
N ALA A 350 -6.63 2.16 -17.54
CA ALA A 350 -7.90 2.48 -16.89
C ALA A 350 -8.12 3.99 -16.70
N ARG A 351 -7.06 4.75 -16.41
CA ARG A 351 -7.13 6.18 -16.07
C ARG A 351 -5.87 6.93 -16.54
N PRO A 352 -5.68 7.14 -17.86
CA PRO A 352 -4.45 7.75 -18.39
C PRO A 352 -4.09 9.10 -17.76
N ASP A 353 -5.07 9.88 -17.33
CA ASP A 353 -4.86 11.18 -16.67
C ASP A 353 -4.14 11.04 -15.29
N TRP A 354 -4.14 9.85 -14.71
CA TRP A 354 -3.48 9.56 -13.43
C TRP A 354 -2.06 9.00 -13.58
N VAL A 355 -1.59 8.78 -14.81
CA VAL A 355 -0.29 8.13 -15.08
C VAL A 355 0.89 8.89 -14.48
N ASN A 356 0.77 10.20 -14.29
CA ASN A 356 1.80 11.01 -13.64
C ASN A 356 2.08 10.58 -12.19
N ILE A 357 1.11 9.99 -11.47
CA ILE A 357 1.33 9.55 -10.08
C ILE A 357 2.32 8.38 -10.00
N PRO A 358 2.13 7.26 -10.71
CA PRO A 358 3.13 6.18 -10.70
C PRO A 358 4.47 6.60 -11.33
N LEU A 359 4.50 7.42 -12.38
CA LEU A 359 5.73 7.93 -12.96
C LEU A 359 6.56 8.70 -11.90
N ARG A 360 5.93 9.64 -11.19
CA ARG A 360 6.56 10.38 -10.07
C ARG A 360 7.03 9.45 -8.95
N GLY A 361 6.22 8.45 -8.64
CA GLY A 361 6.57 7.47 -7.62
C GLY A 361 7.83 6.68 -7.97
N ILE A 362 7.97 6.25 -9.23
CA ILE A 362 9.17 5.56 -9.73
C ILE A 362 10.39 6.50 -9.67
N ASP A 363 10.27 7.72 -10.19
CA ASP A 363 11.35 8.72 -10.17
C ASP A 363 11.82 9.04 -8.75
N TYR A 364 10.88 9.28 -7.83
CA TYR A 364 11.17 9.53 -6.42
C TYR A 364 11.96 8.36 -5.78
N LEU A 365 11.50 7.13 -5.98
CA LEU A 365 12.14 5.95 -5.44
C LEU A 365 13.54 5.74 -6.01
N MET A 366 13.73 5.94 -7.32
CA MET A 366 15.01 5.78 -7.98
C MET A 366 16.01 6.89 -7.60
N THR A 367 15.55 8.12 -7.49
CA THR A 367 16.38 9.24 -7.00
C THR A 367 16.90 8.96 -5.59
N ARG A 368 16.06 8.45 -4.70
CA ARG A 368 16.49 8.05 -3.35
C ARG A 368 17.45 6.86 -3.36
N TYR A 369 17.19 5.87 -4.19
CA TYR A 369 18.08 4.72 -4.34
C TYR A 369 19.50 5.14 -4.75
N ILE A 370 19.64 6.08 -5.69
CA ILE A 370 20.93 6.65 -6.11
C ILE A 370 21.64 7.33 -4.92
N GLN A 371 20.92 8.18 -4.19
CA GLN A 371 21.48 8.90 -3.02
C GLN A 371 21.95 7.94 -1.92
N GLU A 372 21.19 6.91 -1.63
CA GLU A 372 21.55 5.87 -0.65
C GLU A 372 22.81 5.10 -1.09
N LYS A 373 22.88 4.73 -2.37
CA LYS A 373 24.01 4.03 -2.95
C LYS A 373 25.30 4.86 -2.92
N GLU A 374 25.20 6.16 -3.22
CA GLU A 374 26.34 7.08 -3.11
C GLU A 374 26.80 7.26 -1.65
N SER A 375 25.87 7.33 -0.71
CA SER A 375 26.16 7.44 0.71
C SER A 375 26.86 6.19 1.26
N ARG A 376 26.47 5.00 0.79
CA ARG A 376 27.12 3.73 1.16
C ARG A 376 28.55 3.60 0.60
N LYS A 377 28.85 4.19 -0.57
CA LYS A 377 30.21 4.19 -1.15
C LYS A 377 31.18 5.12 -0.43
N LYS A 378 30.65 6.09 0.32
CA LYS A 378 31.47 7.07 1.06
C LYS A 378 31.78 6.63 2.50
N LYS A 379 31.13 5.58 2.99
CA LYS A 379 31.40 4.91 4.27
C LYS A 379 32.34 3.71 4.08
#